data_ddf274e63f3f6541ffcff799b80c5f80
#
_entry.id   ddf274e63f3f6541ffcff799b80c5f80
#
_cell.length_a   1.000
_cell.length_b   1.000
_cell.length_c   1.000
_cell.angle_alpha   90.00
_cell.angle_beta   90.00
_cell.angle_gamma   90.00
#
_symmetry.space_group_name_H-M   'P 1'
#
loop_
_entity.id
_entity.type
_entity.pdbx_description
1 polymer ?
#
loop_
_entity_poly.entity_id
_entity_poly.type
_entity_poly.pdbx_seq_one_letter_code
_entity_poly.pdbx_strand_id
1 'polypeptide(L)'
;MAKGHRSQIKRERNAQKDTRPSAKLSYARVSVQKACFVLDAIRGKDVQTALGIVTYNPRYASSLIEKLLKSAIANAENNNGMNAENLYVEECYASQGPIMKRVKPRAQGRAYRIEKRMSHITIVLNEK
;
A
#
# COMPACT_ATOMS: atom_id res chain seq x y z
N MET A 1 13.03 -35.37 13.77
CA MET A 1 14.00 -34.29 13.51
C MET A 1 13.64 -33.08 14.36
N ALA A 2 14.56 -32.58 15.17
CA ALA A 2 14.33 -31.34 15.92
C ALA A 2 14.20 -30.16 14.96
N LYS A 3 13.11 -29.44 15.04
CA LYS A 3 12.96 -28.16 14.34
C LYS A 3 14.04 -27.22 14.84
N GLY A 4 14.78 -26.56 13.93
CA GLY A 4 15.88 -25.65 14.25
C GLY A 4 15.51 -24.66 15.35
N HIS A 5 16.50 -24.25 16.12
CA HIS A 5 16.33 -23.32 17.24
C HIS A 5 15.68 -22.01 16.76
N ARG A 6 14.76 -21.42 17.54
CA ARG A 6 14.03 -20.18 17.19
C ARG A 6 14.95 -19.05 16.72
N SER A 7 16.17 -18.95 17.27
CA SER A 7 17.16 -17.93 16.86
C SER A 7 17.70 -18.17 15.45
N GLN A 8 17.90 -19.42 15.03
CA GLN A 8 18.34 -19.75 13.67
C GLN A 8 17.26 -19.44 12.66
N ILE A 9 16.02 -19.86 12.92
CA ILE A 9 14.85 -19.54 12.06
C ILE A 9 14.69 -18.03 11.91
N LYS A 10 14.89 -17.25 12.99
CA LYS A 10 14.82 -15.80 12.96
C LYS A 10 15.94 -15.19 12.11
N ARG A 11 17.18 -15.72 12.22
CA ARG A 11 18.33 -15.27 11.40
C ARG A 11 18.08 -15.54 9.90
N GLU A 12 17.65 -16.74 9.57
CA GLU A 12 17.30 -17.11 8.19
C GLU A 12 16.20 -16.22 7.61
N ARG A 13 15.14 -15.98 8.38
CA ARG A 13 14.05 -15.07 7.99
C ARG A 13 14.53 -13.63 7.80
N ASN A 14 15.43 -13.15 8.66
CA ASN A 14 15.97 -11.80 8.54
C ASN A 14 16.95 -11.67 7.36
N ALA A 15 17.69 -12.74 7.04
CA ALA A 15 18.57 -12.77 5.88
C ALA A 15 17.79 -12.74 4.54
N GLN A 16 16.56 -13.26 4.54
CA GLN A 16 15.67 -13.26 3.38
C GLN A 16 14.74 -12.04 3.33
N LYS A 17 14.89 -11.11 4.27
CA LYS A 17 14.04 -9.92 4.32
C LYS A 17 14.31 -9.03 3.12
N ASP A 18 13.23 -8.60 2.47
CA ASP A 18 13.30 -7.62 1.39
C ASP A 18 13.87 -6.29 1.91
N THR A 19 14.93 -5.82 1.27
CA THR A 19 15.62 -4.58 1.61
C THR A 19 15.22 -3.41 0.72
N ARG A 20 14.36 -3.67 -0.29
CA ARG A 20 13.87 -2.60 -1.18
C ARG A 20 13.11 -1.55 -0.39
N PRO A 21 13.25 -0.25 -0.73
CA PRO A 21 12.52 0.81 -0.06
C PRO A 21 11.01 0.63 -0.27
N SER A 22 10.29 0.61 0.82
CA SER A 22 8.86 0.38 0.78
C SER A 22 8.12 1.25 1.81
N ALA A 23 6.86 1.51 1.54
CA ALA A 23 5.95 2.11 2.50
C ALA A 23 4.62 1.35 2.51
N LYS A 24 4.05 1.21 3.72
CA LYS A 24 2.79 0.51 3.94
C LYS A 24 1.83 1.39 4.73
N LEU A 25 0.64 1.58 4.18
CA LEU A 25 -0.49 2.20 4.87
C LEU A 25 -1.47 1.12 5.30
N SER A 26 -1.62 0.92 6.61
CA SER A 26 -2.56 -0.04 7.17
C SER A 26 -3.90 0.65 7.49
N TYR A 27 -4.99 -0.09 7.35
CA TYR A 27 -6.34 0.36 7.68
C TYR A 27 -6.80 1.63 6.94
N ALA A 28 -6.40 1.78 5.68
CA ALA A 28 -6.89 2.86 4.83
C ALA A 28 -8.40 2.75 4.62
N ARG A 29 -9.13 3.84 4.85
CA ARG A 29 -10.60 3.88 4.71
C ARG A 29 -11.04 3.97 3.25
N VAL A 30 -10.60 3.03 2.45
CA VAL A 30 -10.91 2.91 1.04
C VAL A 30 -11.05 1.42 0.69
N SER A 31 -11.93 1.07 -0.23
CA SER A 31 -12.03 -0.31 -0.68
C SER A 31 -10.84 -0.68 -1.56
N VAL A 32 -10.45 -1.95 -1.53
CA VAL A 32 -9.34 -2.50 -2.33
C VAL A 32 -9.51 -2.15 -3.82
N GLN A 33 -10.70 -2.35 -4.40
CA GLN A 33 -10.96 -2.06 -5.81
C GLN A 33 -10.69 -0.59 -6.18
N LYS A 34 -11.11 0.36 -5.32
CA LYS A 34 -10.87 1.79 -5.55
C LYS A 34 -9.39 2.16 -5.41
N ALA A 35 -8.68 1.51 -4.49
CA ALA A 35 -7.24 1.68 -4.35
C ALA A 35 -6.48 1.08 -5.53
N CYS A 36 -6.80 -0.16 -5.93
CA CYS A 36 -6.15 -0.83 -7.07
C CYS A 36 -6.28 -0.03 -8.36
N PHE A 37 -7.45 0.57 -8.61
CA PHE A 37 -7.65 1.39 -9.81
C PHE A 37 -6.63 2.53 -9.94
N VAL A 38 -6.26 3.16 -8.82
CA VAL A 38 -5.22 4.22 -8.82
C VAL A 38 -3.83 3.62 -8.87
N LEU A 39 -3.59 2.51 -8.16
CA LEU A 39 -2.30 1.82 -8.15
C LEU A 39 -1.92 1.29 -9.52
N ASP A 40 -2.87 0.76 -10.28
CA ASP A 40 -2.63 0.26 -11.64
C ASP A 40 -2.17 1.37 -12.60
N ALA A 41 -2.60 2.60 -12.36
CA ALA A 41 -2.19 3.76 -13.14
C ALA A 41 -0.72 4.18 -12.90
N ILE A 42 -0.15 3.84 -11.75
CA ILE A 42 1.23 4.23 -11.35
C ILE A 42 2.24 3.09 -11.40
N ARG A 43 1.78 1.86 -11.50
CA ARG A 43 2.67 0.69 -11.54
C ARG A 43 3.65 0.75 -12.71
N GLY A 44 4.93 0.52 -12.46
CA GLY A 44 6.00 0.53 -13.45
C GLY A 44 6.41 1.91 -13.95
N LYS A 45 5.87 2.99 -13.39
CA LYS A 45 6.19 4.36 -13.79
C LYS A 45 7.26 4.97 -12.90
N ASP A 46 7.96 5.96 -13.44
CA ASP A 46 8.90 6.78 -12.68
C ASP A 46 8.17 7.52 -11.56
N VAL A 47 8.84 7.71 -10.46
CA VAL A 47 8.28 8.34 -9.27
C VAL A 47 7.74 9.74 -9.55
N GLN A 48 8.42 10.54 -10.35
CA GLN A 48 7.95 11.88 -10.73
C GLN A 48 6.65 11.82 -11.53
N THR A 49 6.57 10.93 -12.52
CA THR A 49 5.36 10.70 -13.31
C THR A 49 4.23 10.14 -12.44
N ALA A 50 4.54 9.22 -11.54
CA ALA A 50 3.56 8.63 -10.61
C ALA A 50 2.98 9.69 -9.67
N LEU A 51 3.82 10.58 -9.11
CA LEU A 51 3.36 11.72 -8.30
C LEU A 51 2.42 12.63 -9.07
N GLY A 52 2.77 13.00 -10.31
CA GLY A 52 1.91 13.81 -11.16
C GLY A 52 0.54 13.16 -11.38
N ILE A 53 0.50 11.87 -11.73
CA ILE A 53 -0.75 11.14 -11.95
C ILE A 53 -1.62 11.14 -10.69
N VAL A 54 -1.03 10.88 -9.53
CA VAL A 54 -1.77 10.77 -8.27
C VAL A 54 -2.27 12.14 -7.78
N THR A 55 -1.46 13.19 -7.93
CA THR A 55 -1.83 14.56 -7.51
C THR A 55 -3.01 15.11 -8.29
N TYR A 56 -3.05 14.88 -9.61
CA TYR A 56 -4.14 15.38 -10.46
C TYR A 56 -5.36 14.45 -10.55
N ASN A 57 -5.32 13.28 -9.92
CA ASN A 57 -6.45 12.35 -9.92
C ASN A 57 -7.47 12.73 -8.84
N PRO A 58 -8.74 13.03 -9.19
CA PRO A 58 -9.74 13.52 -8.24
C PRO A 58 -10.28 12.46 -7.27
N ARG A 59 -9.82 11.21 -7.34
CA ARG A 59 -10.29 10.12 -6.49
C ARG A 59 -9.76 10.25 -5.06
N TYR A 60 -10.59 9.98 -4.06
CA TYR A 60 -10.17 9.98 -2.66
C TYR A 60 -8.97 9.07 -2.37
N ALA A 61 -8.91 7.89 -3.01
CA ALA A 61 -7.79 6.97 -2.87
C ALA A 61 -6.45 7.62 -3.25
N SER A 62 -6.45 8.55 -4.22
CA SER A 62 -5.24 9.22 -4.69
C SER A 62 -4.58 10.06 -3.59
N SER A 63 -5.34 10.78 -2.79
CA SER A 63 -4.79 11.59 -1.69
C SER A 63 -4.07 10.75 -0.62
N LEU A 64 -4.54 9.52 -0.39
CA LEU A 64 -3.89 8.59 0.53
C LEU A 64 -2.63 7.97 -0.09
N ILE A 65 -2.71 7.60 -1.37
CA ILE A 65 -1.60 7.01 -2.13
C ILE A 65 -0.48 8.04 -2.34
N GLU A 66 -0.81 9.31 -2.56
CA GLU A 66 0.17 10.40 -2.66
C GLU A 66 1.03 10.50 -1.39
N LYS A 67 0.40 10.53 -0.22
CA LYS A 67 1.13 10.57 1.06
C LYS A 67 2.00 9.34 1.25
N LEU A 68 1.48 8.17 0.87
CA LEU A 68 2.22 6.91 0.97
C LEU A 68 3.43 6.89 0.02
N LEU A 69 3.25 7.37 -1.21
CA LEU A 69 4.33 7.46 -2.20
C LEU A 69 5.44 8.43 -1.75
N LYS A 70 5.08 9.60 -1.21
CA LYS A 70 6.05 10.53 -0.61
C LYS A 70 6.83 9.90 0.56
N SER A 71 6.15 9.10 1.39
CA SER A 71 6.80 8.34 2.46
C SER A 71 7.75 7.27 1.92
N ALA A 72 7.39 6.58 0.83
CA ALA A 72 8.26 5.59 0.20
C ALA A 72 9.52 6.23 -0.39
N ILE A 73 9.40 7.40 -1.01
CA ILE A 73 10.53 8.18 -1.54
C ILE A 73 11.48 8.58 -0.41
N ALA A 74 10.94 9.16 0.67
CA ALA A 74 11.76 9.53 1.82
C ALA A 74 12.46 8.32 2.47
N ASN A 75 11.82 7.15 2.48
CA ASN A 75 12.46 5.91 2.94
C ASN A 75 13.60 5.48 2.01
N ALA A 76 13.43 5.62 0.69
CA ALA A 76 14.48 5.31 -0.29
C ALA A 76 15.70 6.22 -0.11
N GLU A 77 15.50 7.51 0.05
CA GLU A 77 16.58 8.48 0.24
C GLU A 77 17.29 8.29 1.59
N ASN A 78 16.55 8.26 2.68
CA ASN A 78 17.13 8.30 4.02
C ASN A 78 17.69 6.94 4.49
N ASN A 79 17.05 5.83 4.12
CA ASN A 79 17.44 4.51 4.61
C ASN A 79 18.37 3.79 3.65
N ASN A 80 18.16 3.96 2.33
CA ASN A 80 18.90 3.24 1.31
C ASN A 80 19.89 4.13 0.56
N GLY A 81 19.85 5.45 0.75
CA GLY A 81 20.74 6.39 0.06
C GLY A 81 20.53 6.47 -1.46
N MET A 82 19.33 6.10 -1.93
CA MET A 82 18.97 6.09 -3.34
C MET A 82 18.65 7.48 -3.85
N ASN A 83 18.89 7.73 -5.15
CA ASN A 83 18.58 9.02 -5.77
C ASN A 83 17.11 9.02 -6.23
N ALA A 84 16.32 10.00 -5.77
CA ALA A 84 14.90 10.13 -6.12
C ALA A 84 14.63 10.22 -7.63
N GLU A 85 15.58 10.73 -8.40
CA GLU A 85 15.42 10.89 -9.86
C GLU A 85 15.39 9.55 -10.61
N ASN A 86 16.07 8.54 -10.09
CA ASN A 86 16.20 7.21 -10.70
C ASN A 86 15.16 6.22 -10.18
N LEU A 87 14.34 6.63 -9.21
CA LEU A 87 13.36 5.74 -8.60
C LEU A 87 12.16 5.50 -9.53
N TYR A 88 11.66 4.26 -9.50
CA TYR A 88 10.42 3.87 -10.15
C TYR A 88 9.57 2.99 -9.22
N VAL A 89 8.27 2.93 -9.51
CA VAL A 89 7.33 2.07 -8.76
C VAL A 89 7.44 0.64 -9.30
N GLU A 90 8.13 -0.22 -8.57
CA GLU A 90 8.32 -1.62 -8.97
C GLU A 90 7.05 -2.44 -8.67
N GLU A 91 6.62 -2.41 -7.42
CA GLU A 91 5.43 -3.13 -6.98
C GLU A 91 4.49 -2.19 -6.24
N CYS A 92 3.22 -2.31 -6.52
CA CYS A 92 2.18 -1.65 -5.74
C CYS A 92 0.93 -2.53 -5.70
N TYR A 93 0.41 -2.73 -4.50
CA TYR A 93 -0.78 -3.56 -4.30
C TYR A 93 -1.58 -3.12 -3.08
N ALA A 94 -2.85 -3.50 -3.08
CA ALA A 94 -3.75 -3.31 -1.96
C ALA A 94 -4.36 -4.64 -1.54
N SER A 95 -4.30 -4.95 -0.26
CA SER A 95 -4.93 -6.12 0.35
C SER A 95 -6.15 -5.74 1.17
N GLN A 96 -7.07 -6.68 1.35
CA GLN A 96 -8.30 -6.44 2.09
C GLN A 96 -8.02 -6.31 3.59
N GLY A 97 -8.53 -5.23 4.16
CA GLY A 97 -8.56 -5.01 5.61
C GLY A 97 -9.90 -5.44 6.23
N PRO A 98 -10.08 -5.19 7.52
CA PRO A 98 -11.33 -5.48 8.22
C PRO A 98 -12.48 -4.63 7.65
N ILE A 99 -13.68 -5.16 7.76
CA ILE A 99 -14.91 -4.50 7.31
C ILE A 99 -15.69 -4.04 8.54
N MET A 100 -15.96 -2.74 8.62
CA MET A 100 -16.86 -2.21 9.63
C MET A 100 -18.31 -2.31 9.12
N LYS A 101 -19.12 -3.05 9.84
CA LYS A 101 -20.51 -3.31 9.48
C LYS A 101 -21.41 -2.25 10.13
N ARG A 102 -22.36 -1.72 9.35
CA ARG A 102 -23.41 -0.80 9.79
C ARG A 102 -24.75 -1.34 9.29
N VAL A 103 -25.83 -0.92 9.92
CA VAL A 103 -27.18 -1.30 9.55
C VAL A 103 -27.96 -0.05 9.19
N LYS A 104 -28.67 -0.12 8.07
CA LYS A 104 -29.60 0.91 7.62
C LYS A 104 -31.02 0.33 7.67
N PRO A 105 -31.91 0.84 8.55
CA PRO A 105 -33.32 0.45 8.55
C PRO A 105 -33.98 0.84 7.25
N ARG A 106 -34.85 -0.05 6.75
CA ARG A 106 -35.66 0.14 5.54
C ARG A 106 -37.13 -0.19 5.83
N ALA A 107 -37.99 0.02 4.84
CA ALA A 107 -39.42 -0.26 4.94
C ALA A 107 -39.71 -1.73 5.33
N GLN A 108 -40.88 -1.96 5.92
CA GLN A 108 -41.37 -3.31 6.33
C GLN A 108 -40.48 -4.02 7.37
N GLY A 109 -39.85 -3.28 8.29
CA GLY A 109 -39.01 -3.86 9.34
C GLY A 109 -37.71 -4.50 8.84
N ARG A 110 -37.33 -4.27 7.57
CA ARG A 110 -36.10 -4.81 7.00
C ARG A 110 -34.90 -3.96 7.40
N ALA A 111 -33.76 -4.62 7.62
CA ALA A 111 -32.49 -4.00 7.88
C ALA A 111 -31.48 -4.39 6.79
N TYR A 112 -30.86 -3.40 6.17
CA TYR A 112 -29.82 -3.63 5.17
C TYR A 112 -28.44 -3.32 5.75
N ARG A 113 -27.48 -4.20 5.47
CA ARG A 113 -26.09 -4.03 5.91
C ARG A 113 -25.36 -3.03 5.00
N ILE A 114 -24.64 -2.12 5.63
CA ILE A 114 -23.67 -1.25 4.98
C ILE A 114 -22.29 -1.69 5.40
N GLU A 115 -21.41 -1.96 4.44
CA GLU A 115 -20.03 -2.35 4.69
C GLU A 115 -19.10 -1.16 4.46
N LYS A 116 -18.42 -0.72 5.52
CA LYS A 116 -17.32 0.25 5.45
C LYS A 116 -16.01 -0.53 5.30
N ARG A 117 -15.61 -0.76 4.05
CA ARG A 117 -14.42 -1.55 3.71
C ARG A 117 -13.15 -0.75 3.97
N MET A 118 -12.11 -1.44 4.41
CA MET A 118 -10.76 -0.90 4.56
C MET A 118 -9.78 -1.71 3.71
N SER A 119 -8.62 -1.12 3.43
CA SER A 119 -7.53 -1.78 2.72
C SER A 119 -6.19 -1.50 3.37
N HIS A 120 -5.23 -2.36 3.11
CA HIS A 120 -3.83 -2.16 3.41
C HIS A 120 -3.11 -1.95 2.08
N ILE A 121 -2.46 -0.82 1.91
CA ILE A 121 -1.79 -0.43 0.67
C ILE A 121 -0.28 -0.51 0.89
N THR A 122 0.42 -1.17 -0.02
CA THR A 122 1.87 -1.27 -0.01
C THR A 122 2.43 -0.77 -1.34
N ILE A 123 3.47 0.04 -1.28
CA ILE A 123 4.24 0.51 -2.44
C ILE A 123 5.70 0.14 -2.20
N VAL A 124 6.32 -0.48 -3.18
CA VAL A 124 7.74 -0.83 -3.21
C VAL A 124 8.38 -0.09 -4.36
N LEU A 125 9.45 0.62 -4.08
CA LEU A 125 10.24 1.35 -5.07
C LEU A 125 11.53 0.59 -5.36
N ASN A 126 12.10 0.85 -6.52
CA ASN A 126 13.44 0.40 -6.86
C ASN A 126 14.14 1.45 -7.72
N GLU A 127 15.45 1.36 -7.85
CA GLU A 127 16.26 2.21 -8.70
C GLU A 127 16.48 1.54 -10.05
N LYS A 128 16.46 2.33 -11.14
CA LYS A 128 16.73 1.86 -12.49
C LYS A 128 18.19 1.55 -12.72
#